data_e21b4b92772881d8c84d1127208bccde
#
_entry.id   e21b4b92772881d8c84d1127208bccde
#
_cell.length_a   1.000
_cell.length_b   1.000
_cell.length_c   1.000
_cell.angle_alpha   90.00
_cell.angle_beta   90.00
_cell.angle_gamma   90.00
#
_symmetry.space_group_name_H-M   'P 1'
#
loop_
_entity.id
_entity.type
_entity.pdbx_description
1 polymer ?
#
loop_
_entity_poly.entity_id
_entity_poly.type
_entity_poly.pdbx_seq_one_letter_code
_entity_poly.pdbx_strand_id
1 'polypeptide(L)'
;YVAFHSFDNPELIRANQSKRDDIEDDDRVIISIDPRNDGVVEHYFSSNPFGNQLDGQKFGNSDRNNWDAIWYSSGNITEDGYEVEIAIPFSTFRSVNTNDLHWRINFSRFIPRKEGTRMDSWMPVDRDNTCSPCQFGHLRGMQDVEIQSPIELLPSLVGSSENSFSSSLGFGIAFPIGKSASAEVTLNPDFSQVESNETKIDINSQTALSYPE
;
A
#
# COMPACT_ATOMS: atom_id res chain seq x y z
N TYR A 1 -11.41 7.14 7.68
CA TYR A 1 -10.33 8.01 8.15
C TYR A 1 -9.71 7.41 9.40
N VAL A 2 -8.37 7.48 9.49
CA VAL A 2 -7.59 7.10 10.67
C VAL A 2 -6.63 8.23 10.97
N ALA A 3 -6.49 8.60 12.25
CA ALA A 3 -5.53 9.60 12.70
C ALA A 3 -4.59 8.98 13.75
N PHE A 4 -3.33 9.34 13.65
CA PHE A 4 -2.29 8.97 14.59
C PHE A 4 -1.71 10.24 15.22
N HIS A 5 -1.54 10.20 16.53
CA HIS A 5 -0.70 11.14 17.25
C HIS A 5 0.42 10.35 17.92
N SER A 6 1.63 10.55 17.46
CA SER A 6 2.81 9.78 17.86
C SER A 6 3.74 10.63 18.69
N PHE A 7 3.70 10.45 20.01
CA PHE A 7 4.58 11.18 20.94
C PHE A 7 6.03 10.75 20.79
N ASP A 8 6.91 11.73 20.60
CA ASP A 8 8.36 11.55 20.49
C ASP A 8 9.09 12.88 20.69
N ASN A 9 10.41 12.83 20.86
CA ASN A 9 11.23 14.03 20.74
C ASN A 9 11.37 14.42 19.27
N PRO A 10 10.88 15.60 18.83
CA PRO A 10 10.93 16.04 17.45
C PRO A 10 12.32 16.01 16.82
N GLU A 11 13.38 16.24 17.60
CA GLU A 11 14.77 16.21 17.13
C GLU A 11 15.27 14.80 16.76
N LEU A 12 14.56 13.75 17.24
CA LEU A 12 14.91 12.36 16.97
C LEU A 12 14.10 11.75 15.84
N ILE A 13 13.06 12.44 15.38
CA ILE A 13 12.20 11.98 14.31
C ILE A 13 13.00 11.95 13.00
N ARG A 14 13.01 10.79 12.37
CA ARG A 14 13.63 10.58 11.05
C ARG A 14 12.55 10.57 10.01
N ALA A 15 12.50 11.59 9.18
CA ALA A 15 11.56 11.68 8.08
C ALA A 15 12.20 12.40 6.91
N ASN A 16 12.02 11.88 5.71
CA ASN A 16 12.49 12.48 4.48
C ASN A 16 11.30 12.73 3.56
N GLN A 17 11.40 13.81 2.77
CA GLN A 17 10.50 14.00 1.65
C GLN A 17 10.98 13.10 0.52
N SER A 18 10.26 12.02 0.27
CA SER A 18 10.63 10.98 -0.68
C SER A 18 9.52 10.70 -1.69
N LYS A 19 9.78 9.82 -2.64
CA LYS A 19 8.76 9.28 -3.53
C LYS A 19 7.87 8.32 -2.75
N ARG A 20 6.72 7.99 -3.33
CA ARG A 20 5.90 6.87 -2.87
C ARG A 20 6.75 5.60 -2.79
N ASP A 21 6.50 4.79 -1.78
CA ASP A 21 7.15 3.52 -1.47
C ASP A 21 8.65 3.59 -1.11
N ASP A 22 9.14 4.79 -0.76
CA ASP A 22 10.52 5.05 -0.36
C ASP A 22 10.59 5.71 1.02
N ILE A 23 9.93 5.09 2.02
CA ILE A 23 9.86 5.56 3.41
C ILE A 23 10.24 4.48 4.43
N GLU A 24 10.89 3.39 3.99
CA GLU A 24 11.16 2.24 4.87
C GLU A 24 12.10 2.60 6.04
N ASP A 25 12.99 3.55 5.84
CA ASP A 25 13.95 4.02 6.85
C ASP A 25 13.45 5.19 7.70
N ASP A 26 12.21 5.66 7.47
CA ASP A 26 11.61 6.77 8.19
C ASP A 26 10.81 6.32 9.42
N ASP A 27 10.69 7.23 10.41
CA ASP A 27 9.59 7.13 11.37
C ASP A 27 8.28 7.08 10.61
N ARG A 28 7.43 6.09 10.88
CA ARG A 28 6.17 5.93 10.17
C ARG A 28 5.12 5.21 10.98
N VAL A 29 3.89 5.49 10.66
CA VAL A 29 2.72 4.78 11.19
C VAL A 29 2.15 3.86 10.13
N ILE A 30 1.50 2.80 10.56
CA ILE A 30 0.90 1.81 9.67
C ILE A 30 -0.49 1.46 10.20
N ILE A 31 -1.47 1.40 9.29
CA ILE A 31 -2.70 0.66 9.50
C ILE A 31 -2.69 -0.59 8.62
N SER A 32 -2.86 -1.74 9.24
CA SER A 32 -3.04 -3.04 8.59
C SER A 32 -4.49 -3.47 8.66
N ILE A 33 -5.05 -3.94 7.55
CA ILE A 33 -6.47 -4.29 7.41
C ILE A 33 -6.60 -5.64 6.71
N ASP A 34 -7.36 -6.57 7.32
CA ASP A 34 -7.94 -7.73 6.65
C ASP A 34 -9.45 -7.47 6.48
N PRO A 35 -9.88 -7.01 5.30
CA PRO A 35 -11.26 -6.60 5.07
C PRO A 35 -12.21 -7.79 4.88
N ARG A 36 -11.68 -8.98 4.67
CA ARG A 36 -12.46 -10.21 4.51
C ARG A 36 -12.62 -10.97 5.82
N ASN A 37 -11.83 -10.63 6.85
CA ASN A 37 -11.79 -11.31 8.13
C ASN A 37 -11.51 -12.82 8.02
N ASP A 38 -10.78 -13.23 6.98
CA ASP A 38 -10.43 -14.62 6.70
C ASP A 38 -8.99 -14.99 7.08
N GLY A 39 -8.16 -14.00 7.43
CA GLY A 39 -6.78 -14.18 7.84
C GLY A 39 -5.82 -14.48 6.68
N VAL A 40 -6.25 -14.29 5.43
CA VAL A 40 -5.47 -14.68 4.24
C VAL A 40 -4.65 -13.51 3.71
N VAL A 41 -5.26 -12.33 3.60
CA VAL A 41 -4.63 -11.16 3.00
C VAL A 41 -4.66 -9.99 3.96
N GLU A 42 -3.49 -9.47 4.27
CA GLU A 42 -3.31 -8.20 4.94
C GLU A 42 -3.05 -7.11 3.88
N HIS A 43 -3.80 -6.01 3.95
CA HIS A 43 -3.50 -4.78 3.25
C HIS A 43 -2.89 -3.81 4.25
N TYR A 44 -1.75 -3.22 3.94
CA TYR A 44 -1.13 -2.24 4.81
C TYR A 44 -0.97 -0.89 4.12
N PHE A 45 -1.17 0.17 4.88
CA PHE A 45 -1.04 1.56 4.46
C PHE A 45 -0.16 2.27 5.49
N SER A 46 0.95 2.79 5.04
CA SER A 46 1.96 3.41 5.88
C SER A 46 2.22 4.83 5.44
N SER A 47 2.42 5.72 6.40
CA SER A 47 2.79 7.11 6.11
C SER A 47 3.82 7.62 7.10
N ASN A 48 4.79 8.39 6.59
CA ASN A 48 5.76 9.09 7.39
C ASN A 48 5.22 10.45 7.89
N PRO A 49 5.95 11.18 8.78
CA PRO A 49 5.54 12.49 9.29
C PRO A 49 5.31 13.59 8.23
N PHE A 50 5.73 13.39 7.00
CA PHE A 50 5.48 14.33 5.90
C PHE A 50 4.31 13.91 5.01
N GLY A 51 3.63 12.80 5.32
CA GLY A 51 2.52 12.31 4.52
C GLY A 51 2.96 11.49 3.30
N ASN A 52 4.24 11.14 3.16
CA ASN A 52 4.68 10.23 2.10
C ASN A 52 4.15 8.83 2.36
N GLN A 53 3.75 8.16 1.29
CA GLN A 53 2.98 6.91 1.32
C GLN A 53 3.83 5.70 0.99
N LEU A 54 3.47 4.57 1.63
CA LEU A 54 3.88 3.23 1.26
C LEU A 54 2.72 2.29 1.51
N ASP A 55 2.36 1.46 0.55
CA ASP A 55 1.30 0.47 0.71
C ASP A 55 1.66 -0.86 0.06
N GLY A 56 0.90 -1.88 0.37
CA GLY A 56 1.10 -3.20 -0.20
C GLY A 56 0.15 -4.23 0.39
N GLN A 57 0.36 -5.47 -0.04
CA GLN A 57 -0.36 -6.64 0.44
C GLN A 57 0.61 -7.67 1.01
N LYS A 58 0.16 -8.40 2.02
CA LYS A 58 0.88 -9.51 2.61
C LYS A 58 0.02 -10.76 2.58
N PHE A 59 0.60 -11.85 2.10
CA PHE A 59 0.00 -13.18 2.04
C PHE A 59 0.85 -14.15 2.86
N GLY A 60 0.43 -14.46 4.08
CA GLY A 60 1.26 -15.21 5.01
C GLY A 60 2.60 -14.47 5.26
N ASN A 61 3.72 -15.08 4.84
CA ASN A 61 5.06 -14.50 4.98
C ASN A 61 5.57 -13.81 3.69
N SER A 62 4.74 -13.69 2.67
CA SER A 62 5.12 -13.09 1.39
C SER A 62 4.56 -11.70 1.26
N ASP A 63 5.42 -10.71 1.09
CA ASP A 63 5.05 -9.33 0.81
C ASP A 63 4.91 -9.12 -0.71
N ARG A 64 3.85 -8.41 -1.11
CA ARG A 64 3.62 -7.92 -2.46
C ARG A 64 3.66 -6.40 -2.44
N ASN A 65 4.84 -5.85 -2.65
CA ASN A 65 5.09 -4.41 -2.63
C ASN A 65 4.70 -3.72 -3.96
N ASN A 66 4.27 -4.49 -4.95
CA ASN A 66 3.80 -3.99 -6.25
C ASN A 66 2.28 -3.78 -6.31
N TRP A 67 1.59 -3.85 -5.16
CA TRP A 67 0.18 -3.52 -5.08
C TRP A 67 0.03 -2.07 -4.67
N ASP A 68 -0.56 -1.27 -5.54
CA ASP A 68 -0.81 0.14 -5.33
C ASP A 68 -2.31 0.41 -5.17
N ALA A 69 -2.66 1.20 -4.18
CA ALA A 69 -4.02 1.68 -3.95
C ALA A 69 -4.11 3.19 -4.11
N ILE A 70 -5.31 3.67 -4.42
CA ILE A 70 -5.61 5.10 -4.34
C ILE A 70 -6.09 5.40 -2.93
N TRP A 71 -5.28 6.14 -2.17
CA TRP A 71 -5.59 6.60 -0.83
C TRP A 71 -4.86 7.90 -0.54
N TYR A 72 -5.16 8.55 0.57
CA TYR A 72 -4.64 9.88 0.87
C TYR A 72 -4.02 9.89 2.26
N SER A 73 -2.98 10.67 2.43
CA SER A 73 -2.32 10.90 3.71
C SER A 73 -1.88 12.35 3.83
N SER A 74 -1.82 12.80 5.06
CA SER A 74 -1.23 14.07 5.46
C SER A 74 -0.48 13.87 6.76
N GLY A 75 0.67 14.50 6.92
CA GLY A 75 1.46 14.41 8.13
C GLY A 75 2.03 15.76 8.52
N ASN A 76 2.30 15.94 9.80
CA ASN A 76 2.88 17.14 10.36
C ASN A 76 3.71 16.80 11.61
N ILE A 77 4.90 17.38 11.75
CA ILE A 77 5.71 17.31 12.95
C ILE A 77 5.20 18.39 13.93
N THR A 78 4.94 17.96 15.17
CA THR A 78 4.42 18.79 16.25
C THR A 78 5.50 19.07 17.30
N GLU A 79 5.19 19.86 18.33
CA GLU A 79 6.12 20.14 19.43
C GLU A 79 6.42 18.92 20.30
N ASP A 80 5.52 17.92 20.32
CA ASP A 80 5.59 16.73 21.14
C ASP A 80 5.69 15.42 20.36
N GLY A 81 5.91 15.51 19.01
CA GLY A 81 6.03 14.34 18.17
C GLY A 81 5.60 14.59 16.72
N TYR A 82 4.66 13.80 16.21
CA TYR A 82 4.08 14.00 14.91
C TYR A 82 2.66 13.43 14.80
N GLU A 83 1.91 14.00 13.89
CA GLU A 83 0.56 13.58 13.55
C GLU A 83 0.50 13.09 12.10
N VAL A 84 -0.30 12.07 11.86
CA VAL A 84 -0.59 11.56 10.51
C VAL A 84 -2.07 11.26 10.40
N GLU A 85 -2.69 11.73 9.33
CA GLU A 85 -4.04 11.35 8.92
C GLU A 85 -3.98 10.51 7.66
N ILE A 86 -4.78 9.44 7.63
CA ILE A 86 -4.90 8.50 6.52
C ILE A 86 -6.36 8.37 6.12
N ALA A 87 -6.67 8.55 4.84
CA ALA A 87 -7.99 8.35 4.27
C ALA A 87 -7.95 7.23 3.22
N ILE A 88 -8.58 6.10 3.53
CA ILE A 88 -8.64 4.93 2.65
C ILE A 88 -10.09 4.81 2.13
N PRO A 89 -10.34 4.98 0.83
CA PRO A 89 -11.66 4.76 0.25
C PRO A 89 -12.09 3.30 0.43
N PHE A 90 -13.35 3.05 0.73
CA PHE A 90 -13.88 1.68 0.81
C PHE A 90 -13.77 0.93 -0.52
N SER A 91 -13.78 1.64 -1.64
CA SER A 91 -13.57 1.08 -2.98
C SER A 91 -12.21 0.41 -3.18
N THR A 92 -11.23 0.74 -2.34
CA THR A 92 -9.92 0.07 -2.29
C THR A 92 -10.06 -1.43 -2.02
N PHE A 93 -11.07 -1.82 -1.25
CA PHE A 93 -11.33 -3.21 -0.88
C PHE A 93 -12.41 -3.81 -1.78
N ARG A 94 -12.03 -4.26 -2.97
CA ARG A 94 -12.93 -4.95 -3.91
C ARG A 94 -13.45 -6.25 -3.27
N SER A 95 -14.72 -6.53 -3.36
CA SER A 95 -15.37 -7.76 -2.86
C SER A 95 -15.61 -7.88 -1.35
N VAL A 96 -16.03 -6.83 -0.69
CA VAL A 96 -16.47 -6.92 0.72
C VAL A 96 -17.99 -7.00 0.80
N ASN A 97 -18.51 -7.84 1.69
CA ASN A 97 -19.95 -7.87 1.97
C ASN A 97 -20.36 -6.54 2.63
N THR A 98 -21.30 -5.83 2.01
CA THR A 98 -21.67 -4.46 2.39
C THR A 98 -22.67 -4.37 3.54
N ASN A 99 -23.35 -5.47 3.89
CA ASN A 99 -24.45 -5.42 4.86
C ASN A 99 -23.97 -5.34 6.32
N ASP A 100 -22.82 -5.92 6.63
CA ASP A 100 -22.19 -5.86 7.95
C ASP A 100 -20.69 -6.08 7.76
N LEU A 101 -19.95 -4.97 7.70
CA LEU A 101 -18.49 -5.03 7.54
C LEU A 101 -17.86 -5.38 8.88
N HIS A 102 -17.17 -6.48 8.89
CA HIS A 102 -16.40 -6.94 10.03
C HIS A 102 -14.96 -7.16 9.60
N TRP A 103 -14.12 -6.20 9.88
CA TRP A 103 -12.71 -6.21 9.51
C TRP A 103 -11.82 -6.60 10.67
N ARG A 104 -10.65 -7.16 10.36
CA ARG A 104 -9.54 -7.19 11.31
C ARG A 104 -8.62 -6.02 11.01
N ILE A 105 -8.18 -5.34 12.06
CA ILE A 105 -7.30 -4.19 11.94
C ILE A 105 -6.18 -4.25 12.97
N ASN A 106 -5.05 -3.68 12.62
CA ASN A 106 -3.97 -3.40 13.55
C ASN A 106 -3.33 -2.04 13.25
N PHE A 107 -2.80 -1.42 14.28
CA PHE A 107 -2.04 -0.19 14.19
C PHE A 107 -0.62 -0.44 14.65
N SER A 108 0.35 0.06 13.91
CA SER A 108 1.75 -0.09 14.26
C SER A 108 2.50 1.21 14.01
N ARG A 109 3.61 1.37 14.71
CA ARG A 109 4.55 2.47 14.52
C ARG A 109 5.95 1.90 14.40
N PHE A 110 6.69 2.32 13.38
CA PHE A 110 8.12 2.07 13.22
C PHE A 110 8.92 3.28 13.68
N ILE A 111 9.93 3.01 14.49
CA ILE A 111 10.75 4.02 15.15
C ILE A 111 12.22 3.65 14.87
N PRO A 112 12.80 4.10 13.74
CA PRO A 112 14.19 3.83 13.43
C PRO A 112 15.10 4.71 14.29
N ARG A 113 16.07 4.10 14.96
CA ARG A 113 17.07 4.78 15.77
C ARG A 113 18.45 4.18 15.46
N LYS A 114 19.50 4.82 15.95
CA LYS A 114 20.89 4.35 15.73
C LYS A 114 21.14 2.95 16.28
N GLU A 115 20.46 2.62 17.38
CA GLU A 115 20.55 1.34 18.08
C GLU A 115 19.74 0.23 17.42
N GLY A 116 18.91 0.56 16.44
CA GLY A 116 18.02 -0.35 15.73
C GLY A 116 16.61 0.20 15.56
N THR A 117 15.81 -0.52 14.81
CA THR A 117 14.40 -0.16 14.59
C THR A 117 13.52 -0.83 15.64
N ARG A 118 12.72 -0.03 16.35
CA ARG A 118 11.65 -0.51 17.23
C ARG A 118 10.34 -0.47 16.47
N MET A 119 9.52 -1.49 16.65
CA MET A 119 8.15 -1.53 16.19
C MET A 119 7.22 -1.63 17.40
N ASP A 120 6.34 -0.67 17.54
CA ASP A 120 5.23 -0.72 18.48
C ASP A 120 3.96 -1.17 17.74
N SER A 121 3.16 -2.02 18.36
CA SER A 121 1.92 -2.53 17.77
C SER A 121 0.78 -2.44 18.81
N TRP A 122 -0.41 -2.06 18.33
CA TRP A 122 -1.60 -2.01 19.18
C TRP A 122 -2.02 -3.40 19.66
N MET A 123 -2.03 -4.40 18.76
CA MET A 123 -2.28 -5.78 19.14
C MET A 123 -0.96 -6.49 19.42
N PRO A 124 -0.93 -7.36 20.45
CA PRO A 124 0.25 -8.18 20.71
C PRO A 124 0.58 -9.05 19.48
N VAL A 125 1.88 -9.09 19.14
CA VAL A 125 2.37 -9.92 18.02
C VAL A 125 3.09 -11.13 18.60
N ASP A 126 2.54 -12.31 18.35
CA ASP A 126 3.20 -13.59 18.58
C ASP A 126 4.00 -13.96 17.31
N ARG A 127 5.33 -13.99 17.43
CA ARG A 127 6.24 -14.28 16.31
C ARG A 127 6.22 -15.75 15.87
N ASP A 128 5.74 -16.64 16.72
CA ASP A 128 5.59 -18.07 16.42
C ASP A 128 4.30 -18.35 15.63
N ASN A 129 3.37 -17.38 15.60
CA ASN A 129 2.15 -17.48 14.82
C ASN A 129 2.37 -16.90 13.41
N THR A 130 2.31 -17.78 12.40
CA THR A 130 2.53 -17.40 10.99
C THR A 130 1.36 -16.62 10.37
N CYS A 131 0.19 -16.60 11.01
CA CYS A 131 -0.96 -15.83 10.54
C CYS A 131 -0.96 -14.44 11.18
N SER A 132 -0.37 -13.45 10.51
CA SER A 132 -0.35 -12.05 10.98
C SER A 132 -1.76 -11.48 11.15
N PRO A 133 -2.68 -11.54 10.16
CA PRO A 133 -4.02 -10.97 10.32
C PRO A 133 -4.88 -11.68 11.37
N CYS A 134 -4.56 -12.95 11.72
CA CYS A 134 -5.28 -13.67 12.77
C CYS A 134 -5.10 -13.05 14.17
N GLN A 135 -4.06 -12.23 14.34
CA GLN A 135 -3.70 -11.58 15.61
C GLN A 135 -4.27 -10.16 15.72
N PHE A 136 -4.94 -9.68 14.69
CA PHE A 136 -5.47 -8.31 14.65
C PHE A 136 -6.73 -8.17 15.51
N GLY A 137 -6.99 -6.95 15.94
CA GLY A 137 -8.24 -6.57 16.57
C GLY A 137 -9.39 -6.54 15.57
N HIS A 138 -10.62 -6.47 16.08
CA HIS A 138 -11.83 -6.50 15.27
C HIS A 138 -12.50 -5.14 15.21
N LEU A 139 -12.71 -4.63 14.00
CA LEU A 139 -13.54 -3.46 13.73
C LEU A 139 -14.94 -3.92 13.31
N ARG A 140 -15.95 -3.51 14.07
CA ARG A 140 -17.36 -3.89 13.89
C ARG A 140 -18.24 -2.65 13.88
N GLY A 141 -19.49 -2.82 13.45
CA GLY A 141 -20.50 -1.76 13.49
C GLY A 141 -20.52 -0.87 12.25
N MET A 142 -19.79 -1.23 11.19
CA MET A 142 -19.88 -0.57 9.90
C MET A 142 -21.05 -1.19 9.11
N GLN A 143 -22.24 -0.58 9.24
CA GLN A 143 -23.45 -1.04 8.57
C GLN A 143 -23.81 -0.12 7.42
N ASP A 144 -24.47 -0.66 6.41
CA ASP A 144 -24.99 0.07 5.25
C ASP A 144 -23.92 0.88 4.48
N VAL A 145 -22.71 0.36 4.41
CA VAL A 145 -21.64 0.99 3.65
C VAL A 145 -21.84 0.67 2.17
N GLU A 146 -22.12 1.70 1.36
CA GLU A 146 -22.11 1.58 -0.09
C GLU A 146 -20.67 1.60 -0.60
N ILE A 147 -20.19 0.44 -1.05
CA ILE A 147 -18.93 0.37 -1.77
C ILE A 147 -19.23 0.55 -3.25
N GLN A 148 -19.03 1.76 -3.72
CA GLN A 148 -19.06 2.03 -5.16
C GLN A 148 -17.71 1.63 -5.73
N SER A 149 -17.70 0.68 -6.66
CA SER A 149 -16.54 0.41 -7.48
C SER A 149 -16.59 1.36 -8.68
N PRO A 150 -15.75 2.39 -8.72
CA PRO A 150 -15.79 3.35 -9.81
C PRO A 150 -15.37 2.69 -11.13
N ILE A 151 -15.82 3.27 -12.24
CA ILE A 151 -15.23 3.02 -13.55
C ILE A 151 -13.92 3.81 -13.57
N GLU A 152 -12.82 3.12 -13.78
CA GLU A 152 -11.51 3.73 -13.87
C GLU A 152 -11.15 3.96 -15.34
N LEU A 153 -10.74 5.17 -15.68
CA LEU A 153 -10.26 5.53 -17.01
C LEU A 153 -8.75 5.72 -16.92
N LEU A 154 -8.01 4.96 -17.70
CA LEU A 154 -6.55 4.90 -17.67
C LEU A 154 -5.98 5.38 -19.01
N PRO A 155 -5.94 6.69 -19.28
CA PRO A 155 -5.25 7.21 -20.45
C PRO A 155 -3.73 7.05 -20.29
N SER A 156 -3.03 6.62 -21.32
CA SER A 156 -1.57 6.56 -21.33
C SER A 156 -1.02 7.27 -22.57
N LEU A 157 0.07 8.02 -22.38
CA LEU A 157 0.82 8.66 -23.43
C LEU A 157 2.30 8.33 -23.25
N VAL A 158 2.86 7.69 -24.25
CA VAL A 158 4.27 7.30 -24.26
C VAL A 158 4.99 8.04 -25.37
N GLY A 159 6.11 8.65 -25.04
CA GLY A 159 7.02 9.29 -26.00
C GLY A 159 8.37 8.59 -25.97
N SER A 160 8.91 8.20 -27.12
CA SER A 160 10.26 7.69 -27.24
C SER A 160 11.06 8.48 -28.29
N SER A 161 12.35 8.68 -28.01
CA SER A 161 13.27 9.41 -28.90
C SER A 161 14.61 8.70 -28.91
N GLU A 162 14.78 7.77 -29.88
CA GLU A 162 16.11 7.18 -30.13
C GLU A 162 16.74 7.78 -31.39
N ASN A 163 16.13 7.61 -32.58
CA ASN A 163 16.57 8.20 -33.86
C ASN A 163 15.50 9.10 -34.48
N SER A 164 14.29 8.98 -34.05
CA SER A 164 13.15 9.83 -34.38
C SER A 164 12.18 9.87 -33.23
N PHE A 165 11.51 11.01 -33.05
CA PHE A 165 10.47 11.12 -32.03
C PHE A 165 9.25 10.29 -32.47
N SER A 166 8.86 9.34 -31.61
CA SER A 166 7.61 8.60 -31.76
C SER A 166 6.74 8.80 -30.52
N SER A 167 5.44 8.93 -30.71
CA SER A 167 4.49 8.99 -29.61
C SER A 167 3.39 7.95 -29.80
N SER A 168 3.01 7.30 -28.72
CA SER A 168 1.94 6.30 -28.66
C SER A 168 0.91 6.73 -27.62
N LEU A 169 -0.36 6.67 -28.00
CA LEU A 169 -1.49 6.93 -27.13
C LEU A 169 -2.18 5.59 -26.84
N GLY A 170 -2.32 5.27 -25.56
CA GLY A 170 -3.07 4.13 -25.08
C GLY A 170 -4.28 4.57 -24.25
N PHE A 171 -5.25 3.69 -24.09
CA PHE A 171 -6.43 3.94 -23.27
C PHE A 171 -6.92 2.64 -22.64
N GLY A 172 -7.11 2.67 -21.30
CA GLY A 172 -7.69 1.58 -20.53
C GLY A 172 -9.02 2.00 -19.90
N ILE A 173 -9.94 1.04 -19.78
CA ILE A 173 -11.15 1.18 -18.97
C ILE A 173 -11.23 -0.04 -18.07
N ALA A 174 -11.22 0.18 -16.75
CA ALA A 174 -11.53 -0.85 -15.79
C ALA A 174 -12.92 -0.60 -15.18
N PHE A 175 -13.75 -1.63 -15.14
CA PHE A 175 -15.11 -1.54 -14.63
C PHE A 175 -15.50 -2.79 -13.83
N PRO A 176 -16.35 -2.65 -12.80
CA PRO A 176 -16.80 -3.77 -12.00
C PRO A 176 -17.81 -4.64 -12.77
N ILE A 177 -17.66 -5.96 -12.65
CA ILE A 177 -18.64 -6.95 -13.11
C ILE A 177 -19.26 -7.59 -11.88
N GLY A 178 -20.45 -7.11 -11.50
CA GLY A 178 -21.11 -7.58 -10.27
C GLY A 178 -20.35 -7.18 -9.00
N LYS A 179 -20.43 -8.01 -7.96
CA LYS A 179 -19.87 -7.70 -6.62
C LYS A 179 -18.45 -8.24 -6.41
N SER A 180 -17.96 -9.12 -7.28
CA SER A 180 -16.75 -9.93 -6.99
C SER A 180 -15.75 -9.97 -8.14
N ALA A 181 -16.05 -9.36 -9.26
CA ALA A 181 -15.17 -9.35 -10.43
C ALA A 181 -15.01 -7.94 -10.99
N SER A 182 -13.91 -7.68 -11.66
CA SER A 182 -13.70 -6.51 -12.50
C SER A 182 -13.15 -6.95 -13.84
N ALA A 183 -13.48 -6.20 -14.90
CA ALA A 183 -12.87 -6.36 -16.19
C ALA A 183 -12.11 -5.09 -16.55
N GLU A 184 -11.01 -5.28 -17.24
CA GLU A 184 -10.22 -4.21 -17.81
C GLU A 184 -10.13 -4.45 -19.33
N VAL A 185 -10.37 -3.41 -20.10
CA VAL A 185 -10.21 -3.39 -21.54
C VAL A 185 -9.18 -2.33 -21.88
N THR A 186 -8.05 -2.75 -22.43
CA THR A 186 -6.97 -1.84 -22.80
C THR A 186 -6.77 -1.83 -24.31
N LEU A 187 -6.73 -0.64 -24.88
CA LEU A 187 -6.41 -0.39 -26.29
C LEU A 187 -5.01 0.19 -26.38
N ASN A 188 -4.17 -0.41 -27.22
CA ASN A 188 -2.78 -0.02 -27.45
C ASN A 188 -1.97 0.09 -26.15
N PRO A 189 -1.88 -1.01 -25.36
CA PRO A 189 -1.18 -1.00 -24.08
C PRO A 189 0.30 -0.70 -24.27
N ASP A 190 0.86 0.07 -23.33
CA ASP A 190 2.30 0.25 -23.24
C ASP A 190 2.92 -0.90 -22.45
N PHE A 191 3.67 -1.74 -23.15
CA PHE A 191 4.42 -2.84 -22.51
C PHE A 191 5.79 -2.41 -21.96
N SER A 192 6.21 -1.16 -22.15
CA SER A 192 7.51 -0.68 -21.68
C SER A 192 7.64 -0.64 -20.15
N GLN A 193 6.53 -0.61 -19.44
CA GLN A 193 6.50 -0.60 -17.98
C GLN A 193 6.47 -1.99 -17.33
N VAL A 194 6.24 -3.04 -18.09
CA VAL A 194 6.18 -4.42 -17.56
C VAL A 194 7.55 -4.91 -17.08
N GLU A 195 8.64 -4.32 -17.56
CA GLU A 195 10.00 -4.70 -17.18
C GLU A 195 10.61 -3.90 -16.03
N SER A 196 9.95 -2.84 -15.54
CA SER A 196 10.60 -1.89 -14.62
C SER A 196 10.46 -2.22 -13.12
N ASN A 197 9.70 -3.23 -12.74
CA ASN A 197 9.48 -3.57 -11.32
C ASN A 197 10.45 -4.57 -10.72
N GLU A 198 11.43 -5.07 -11.46
CA GLU A 198 12.53 -5.85 -10.90
C GLU A 198 13.88 -5.15 -11.12
N THR A 199 14.25 -4.25 -10.23
CA THR A 199 15.62 -3.74 -10.15
C THR A 199 16.54 -4.82 -9.57
N LYS A 200 16.79 -5.90 -10.32
CA LYS A 200 17.95 -6.75 -10.08
C LYS A 200 19.13 -6.20 -10.85
N ILE A 201 19.87 -5.26 -10.24
CA ILE A 201 21.20 -4.90 -10.72
C ILE A 201 22.15 -5.94 -10.16
N ASP A 202 22.34 -7.04 -10.87
CA ASP A 202 23.43 -7.98 -10.61
C ASP A 202 24.60 -7.65 -11.56
N ILE A 203 25.53 -6.86 -11.06
CA ILE A 203 26.70 -6.37 -11.82
C ILE A 203 27.68 -7.50 -12.18
N ASN A 204 27.53 -8.71 -11.61
CA ASN A 204 28.46 -9.83 -11.77
C ASN A 204 27.84 -11.14 -12.27
N SER A 205 26.58 -11.15 -12.73
CA SER A 205 25.96 -12.36 -13.24
C SER A 205 26.38 -12.62 -14.69
N GLN A 206 27.12 -13.70 -14.90
CA GLN A 206 27.45 -14.22 -16.24
C GLN A 206 26.35 -15.18 -16.78
N THR A 207 25.21 -15.29 -16.13
CA THR A 207 24.11 -16.16 -16.51
C THR A 207 22.94 -15.37 -17.04
N ALA A 208 22.37 -15.83 -18.16
CA ALA A 208 21.16 -15.25 -18.73
C ALA A 208 19.99 -15.31 -17.74
N LEU A 209 19.26 -14.20 -17.59
CA LEU A 209 18.05 -14.15 -16.77
C LEU A 209 17.01 -15.09 -17.35
N SER A 210 16.55 -16.06 -16.57
CA SER A 210 15.43 -16.93 -16.90
C SER A 210 14.16 -16.31 -16.31
N TYR A 211 13.21 -15.97 -17.16
CA TYR A 211 11.88 -15.55 -16.72
C TYR A 211 11.01 -16.81 -16.55
N PRO A 212 10.26 -16.96 -15.46
CA PRO A 212 9.24 -18.00 -15.37
C PRO A 212 8.09 -17.65 -16.32
N GLU A 213 7.69 -18.65 -17.14
CA GLU A 213 6.48 -18.61 -17.98
C GLU A 213 5.21 -18.65 -17.12
#